data_39c97c086ea52ed19cadba1ae77701b1
#
_entry.id   39c97c086ea52ed19cadba1ae77701b1
#
_cell.length_a   1.000
_cell.length_b   1.000
_cell.length_c   1.000
_cell.angle_alpha   90.00
_cell.angle_beta   90.00
_cell.angle_gamma   90.00
#
_symmetry.space_group_name_H-M   'P 1'
#
loop_
_entity.id
_entity.type
_entity.pdbx_description
1 polymer ?
#
loop_
_entity_poly.entity_id
_entity_poly.type
_entity_poly.pdbx_seq_one_letter_code
_entity_poly.pdbx_strand_id
1 'polypeptide(L)'
;KICFFRMLKSIKNSRKGGVSVAQLIPNKQIADALTLGIVNDTSENVDADFLMPSMTSFGPQPPIKKSKLKKKINQTYPIFIPRKGSIASLEGGMETLIKALEKKLLESNNITIKLNQTVKSPESLSSEYEIPESSIIWAAPGLQDDYQYTELSIFAIGYHEDDVSDVEIGYGTLIPDITIPISGILNESDVHDSKRCPKNHRLFRLMVPHTRWNGEEELILSHAEKLLGMNPVLFSKIGERKIPRYKPGYMKRISQLKTNKNLIGWSVSGVSITHVICEAERISELF
;
A
#
# COMPACT_ATOMS: atom_id res chain seq x y z
N LYS A 1 -18.44 21.56 7.96
CA LYS A 1 -17.65 22.73 7.48
C LYS A 1 -16.42 23.04 8.38
N ILE A 2 -16.56 23.04 9.72
CA ILE A 2 -15.45 23.33 10.65
C ILE A 2 -14.30 22.31 10.52
N CYS A 3 -14.62 21.03 10.34
CA CYS A 3 -13.61 19.97 10.14
C CYS A 3 -12.78 20.19 8.88
N PHE A 4 -13.40 20.63 7.78
CA PHE A 4 -12.72 20.91 6.52
C PHE A 4 -11.72 22.08 6.65
N PHE A 5 -12.10 23.18 7.32
CA PHE A 5 -11.20 24.30 7.55
C PHE A 5 -10.01 23.92 8.46
N ARG A 6 -10.25 23.11 9.50
CA ARG A 6 -9.19 22.58 10.35
C ARG A 6 -8.21 21.70 9.54
N MET A 7 -8.75 20.86 8.66
CA MET A 7 -7.96 20.03 7.75
C MET A 7 -7.11 20.87 6.79
N LEU A 8 -7.66 21.92 6.18
CA LEU A 8 -6.89 22.83 5.31
C LEU A 8 -5.75 23.53 6.06
N LYS A 9 -5.99 23.96 7.30
CA LYS A 9 -4.95 24.55 8.16
C LYS A 9 -3.86 23.53 8.50
N SER A 10 -4.22 22.31 8.83
CA SER A 10 -3.29 21.20 9.11
C SER A 10 -2.46 20.85 7.88
N ILE A 11 -3.06 20.75 6.69
CA ILE A 11 -2.35 20.54 5.42
C ILE A 11 -1.34 21.67 5.16
N LYS A 12 -1.70 22.92 5.40
CA LYS A 12 -0.79 24.06 5.24
C LYS A 12 0.40 23.98 6.19
N ASN A 13 0.16 23.59 7.44
CA ASN A 13 1.20 23.43 8.45
C ASN A 13 2.11 22.22 8.17
N SER A 14 1.57 21.15 7.58
CA SER A 14 2.31 19.91 7.27
C SER A 14 3.32 20.06 6.12
N ARG A 15 3.23 21.13 5.33
CA ARG A 15 4.18 21.42 4.21
C ARG A 15 5.65 21.54 4.65
N LYS A 16 5.89 21.68 5.96
CA LYS A 16 7.25 21.65 6.52
C LYS A 16 7.78 20.22 6.70
N GLY A 17 6.95 19.23 6.50
CA GLY A 17 7.26 17.81 6.65
C GLY A 17 7.42 17.36 8.10
N GLY A 18 7.47 16.05 8.27
CA GLY A 18 7.77 15.42 9.54
C GLY A 18 6.59 15.31 10.52
N VAL A 19 5.36 15.46 10.03
CA VAL A 19 4.14 15.31 10.85
C VAL A 19 3.55 13.90 10.70
N SER A 20 2.83 13.44 11.74
CA SER A 20 2.05 12.20 11.67
C SER A 20 0.75 12.40 10.89
N VAL A 21 0.13 11.28 10.46
CA VAL A 21 -1.21 11.32 9.85
C VAL A 21 -2.24 11.91 10.81
N ALA A 22 -2.14 11.61 12.12
CA ALA A 22 -3.01 12.20 13.16
C ALA A 22 -2.90 13.73 13.23
N GLN A 23 -1.70 14.28 13.03
CA GLN A 23 -1.49 15.72 12.98
C GLN A 23 -1.99 16.35 11.67
N LEU A 24 -1.99 15.59 10.58
CA LEU A 24 -2.50 16.04 9.28
C LEU A 24 -4.04 16.05 9.25
N ILE A 25 -4.68 15.00 9.76
CA ILE A 25 -6.14 14.82 9.76
C ILE A 25 -6.68 15.02 11.17
N PRO A 26 -7.39 16.12 11.44
CA PRO A 26 -7.84 16.47 12.81
C PRO A 26 -8.87 15.51 13.41
N ASN A 27 -9.57 14.73 12.61
CA ASN A 27 -10.49 13.71 13.09
C ASN A 27 -9.74 12.39 13.26
N LYS A 28 -9.51 11.99 14.53
CA LYS A 28 -8.74 10.80 14.87
C LYS A 28 -9.33 9.52 14.27
N GLN A 29 -10.63 9.34 14.32
CA GLN A 29 -11.28 8.13 13.77
C GLN A 29 -11.03 8.00 12.25
N ILE A 30 -11.15 9.12 11.53
CA ILE A 30 -10.87 9.15 10.08
C ILE A 30 -9.38 8.92 9.83
N ALA A 31 -8.50 9.56 10.59
CA ALA A 31 -7.05 9.40 10.46
C ALA A 31 -6.64 7.94 10.70
N ASP A 32 -7.14 7.32 11.76
CA ASP A 32 -6.85 5.93 12.10
C ASP A 32 -7.42 4.96 11.05
N ALA A 33 -8.66 5.15 10.60
CA ALA A 33 -9.25 4.30 9.57
C ALA A 33 -8.47 4.35 8.25
N LEU A 34 -8.07 5.55 7.80
CA LEU A 34 -7.26 5.70 6.59
C LEU A 34 -5.87 5.06 6.73
N THR A 35 -5.22 5.25 7.87
CA THR A 35 -3.90 4.66 8.13
C THR A 35 -3.99 3.15 8.24
N LEU A 36 -5.00 2.66 8.94
CA LEU A 36 -5.27 1.23 9.09
C LEU A 36 -5.48 0.55 7.73
N GLY A 37 -6.26 1.18 6.85
CA GLY A 37 -6.55 0.63 5.52
C GLY A 37 -5.35 0.57 4.57
N ILE A 38 -4.28 1.32 4.85
CA ILE A 38 -3.11 1.38 3.96
C ILE A 38 -1.92 0.61 4.54
N VAL A 39 -1.56 0.85 5.80
CA VAL A 39 -0.36 0.27 6.43
C VAL A 39 -0.64 -0.55 7.69
N ASN A 40 -1.90 -0.70 8.05
CA ASN A 40 -2.36 -1.50 9.19
C ASN A 40 -1.76 -1.06 10.54
N ASP A 41 -1.68 0.26 10.75
CA ASP A 41 -1.17 0.89 11.97
C ASP A 41 -2.02 2.10 12.38
N THR A 42 -1.68 2.73 13.50
CA THR A 42 -2.35 3.93 14.01
C THR A 42 -1.81 5.21 13.37
N SER A 43 -2.64 6.23 13.28
CA SER A 43 -2.30 7.49 12.62
C SER A 43 -1.21 8.31 13.32
N GLU A 44 -0.96 8.07 14.60
CA GLU A 44 0.14 8.69 15.34
C GLU A 44 1.51 8.14 14.91
N ASN A 45 1.58 6.88 14.52
CA ASN A 45 2.83 6.16 14.28
C ASN A 45 3.35 6.31 12.85
N VAL A 46 2.56 6.89 11.93
CA VAL A 46 2.89 6.89 10.50
C VAL A 46 3.14 8.30 9.99
N ASP A 47 4.22 8.43 9.21
CA ASP A 47 4.60 9.67 8.52
C ASP A 47 3.54 10.07 7.49
N ALA A 48 3.02 11.28 7.59
CA ALA A 48 2.01 11.80 6.69
C ALA A 48 2.54 12.00 5.25
N ASP A 49 3.83 12.33 5.12
CA ASP A 49 4.47 12.51 3.82
C ASP A 49 4.66 11.19 3.09
N PHE A 50 4.87 10.11 3.84
CA PHE A 50 4.91 8.76 3.30
C PHE A 50 3.54 8.26 2.87
N LEU A 51 2.53 8.40 3.72
CA LEU A 51 1.20 7.83 3.49
C LEU A 51 0.38 8.65 2.50
N MET A 52 0.49 9.97 2.56
CA MET A 52 -0.34 10.93 1.83
C MET A 52 0.47 12.04 1.13
N PRO A 53 1.51 11.68 0.34
CA PRO A 53 2.40 12.67 -0.26
C PRO A 53 1.68 13.66 -1.18
N SER A 54 0.56 13.25 -1.79
CA SER A 54 -0.28 14.13 -2.62
C SER A 54 -1.01 15.22 -1.81
N MET A 55 -1.22 15.02 -0.51
CA MET A 55 -1.86 15.99 0.39
C MET A 55 -0.85 16.94 1.03
N THR A 56 0.28 16.41 1.46
CA THR A 56 1.32 17.21 2.10
C THR A 56 2.12 18.04 1.13
N SER A 57 2.23 17.58 -0.14
CA SER A 57 3.07 18.19 -1.18
C SER A 57 4.50 18.42 -0.70
N PHE A 58 5.00 17.48 0.11
CA PHE A 58 6.33 17.54 0.70
C PHE A 58 7.35 16.77 -0.15
N GLY A 59 8.61 17.18 -0.05
CA GLY A 59 9.73 16.53 -0.71
C GLY A 59 10.22 17.27 -1.95
N PRO A 60 11.40 16.91 -2.47
CA PRO A 60 12.01 17.56 -3.63
C PRO A 60 11.18 17.37 -4.91
N GLN A 61 10.36 16.34 -4.93
CA GLN A 61 9.49 16.02 -6.05
C GLN A 61 8.10 15.59 -5.55
N PRO A 62 7.28 16.58 -5.17
CA PRO A 62 5.93 16.28 -4.76
C PRO A 62 5.15 15.61 -5.90
N PRO A 63 4.26 14.68 -5.61
CA PRO A 63 3.48 13.96 -6.61
C PRO A 63 2.74 14.93 -7.53
N ILE A 64 2.60 14.52 -8.77
CA ILE A 64 1.84 15.29 -9.78
C ILE A 64 0.44 15.60 -9.23
N LYS A 65 0.03 16.87 -9.29
CA LYS A 65 -1.33 17.27 -8.89
C LYS A 65 -2.36 16.42 -9.63
N LYS A 66 -3.37 15.93 -8.90
CA LYS A 66 -4.41 15.04 -9.44
C LYS A 66 -5.02 15.52 -10.77
N SER A 67 -5.17 16.83 -10.96
CA SER A 67 -5.66 17.41 -12.22
C SER A 67 -4.69 17.21 -13.39
N LYS A 68 -3.38 17.34 -13.14
CA LYS A 68 -2.34 17.11 -14.15
C LYS A 68 -2.22 15.62 -14.48
N LEU A 69 -2.25 14.76 -13.44
CA LEU A 69 -2.23 13.31 -13.62
C LEU A 69 -3.42 12.87 -14.49
N LYS A 70 -4.63 13.34 -14.20
CA LYS A 70 -5.81 13.02 -14.99
C LYS A 70 -5.64 13.45 -16.45
N LYS A 71 -5.09 14.64 -16.70
CA LYS A 71 -4.81 15.13 -18.08
C LYS A 71 -3.80 14.20 -18.77
N LYS A 72 -2.72 13.82 -18.09
CA LYS A 72 -1.70 12.92 -18.64
C LYS A 72 -2.29 11.55 -18.99
N ILE A 73 -3.06 10.93 -18.09
CA ILE A 73 -3.74 9.65 -18.34
C ILE A 73 -4.65 9.74 -19.56
N ASN A 74 -5.49 10.77 -19.66
CA ASN A 74 -6.40 10.96 -20.77
C ASN A 74 -5.67 11.12 -22.12
N GLN A 75 -4.50 11.72 -22.13
CA GLN A 75 -3.69 11.91 -23.33
C GLN A 75 -2.92 10.64 -23.73
N THR A 76 -2.44 9.87 -22.76
CA THR A 76 -1.54 8.73 -22.99
C THR A 76 -2.31 7.41 -23.18
N TYR A 77 -3.42 7.24 -22.46
CA TYR A 77 -4.17 5.98 -22.43
C TYR A 77 -5.69 6.20 -22.54
N PRO A 78 -6.19 6.75 -23.65
CA PRO A 78 -7.60 7.13 -23.77
C PRO A 78 -8.56 5.93 -23.67
N ILE A 79 -8.09 4.71 -23.99
CA ILE A 79 -8.91 3.48 -24.00
C ILE A 79 -9.13 2.92 -22.60
N PHE A 80 -8.22 3.20 -21.64
CA PHE A 80 -8.21 2.62 -20.29
C PHE A 80 -8.66 3.57 -19.20
N ILE A 81 -9.39 4.63 -19.53
CA ILE A 81 -9.86 5.57 -18.53
C ILE A 81 -11.03 4.92 -17.76
N PRO A 82 -10.84 4.56 -16.48
CA PRO A 82 -11.93 4.01 -15.70
C PRO A 82 -13.02 5.08 -15.48
N ARG A 83 -14.28 4.65 -15.40
CA ARG A 83 -15.39 5.54 -15.06
C ARG A 83 -15.11 6.20 -13.71
N LYS A 84 -15.50 7.46 -13.55
CA LYS A 84 -15.33 8.17 -12.28
C LYS A 84 -15.99 7.39 -11.14
N GLY A 85 -15.19 7.09 -10.10
CA GLY A 85 -15.65 6.33 -8.93
C GLY A 85 -15.66 4.82 -9.11
N SER A 86 -15.23 4.28 -10.26
CA SER A 86 -15.06 2.83 -10.42
C SER A 86 -13.76 2.35 -9.77
N ILE A 87 -13.81 1.14 -9.26
CA ILE A 87 -12.64 0.34 -8.88
C ILE A 87 -12.40 -0.65 -10.01
N ALA A 88 -11.16 -0.83 -10.42
CA ALA A 88 -10.79 -1.78 -11.44
C ALA A 88 -9.65 -2.68 -10.94
N SER A 89 -9.66 -3.92 -11.38
CA SER A 89 -8.63 -4.91 -11.13
C SER A 89 -8.25 -5.59 -12.46
N LEU A 90 -7.07 -6.18 -12.49
CA LEU A 90 -6.66 -6.97 -13.63
C LEU A 90 -7.30 -8.37 -13.54
N GLU A 91 -7.69 -8.94 -14.67
CA GLU A 91 -8.07 -10.34 -14.74
C GLU A 91 -6.88 -11.20 -14.29
N GLY A 92 -7.13 -12.14 -13.35
CA GLY A 92 -6.08 -12.91 -12.70
C GLY A 92 -5.33 -12.18 -11.56
N GLY A 93 -5.72 -10.93 -11.23
CA GLY A 93 -5.15 -10.16 -10.11
C GLY A 93 -3.89 -9.38 -10.47
N MET A 94 -3.31 -8.70 -9.48
CA MET A 94 -2.16 -7.81 -9.67
C MET A 94 -0.87 -8.52 -10.09
N GLU A 95 -0.75 -9.82 -9.85
CA GLU A 95 0.38 -10.62 -10.33
C GLU A 95 0.49 -10.62 -11.86
N THR A 96 -0.65 -10.48 -12.56
CA THR A 96 -0.69 -10.34 -14.03
C THR A 96 0.15 -9.15 -14.51
N LEU A 97 0.13 -8.03 -13.78
CA LEU A 97 0.97 -6.88 -14.10
C LEU A 97 2.46 -7.21 -14.00
N ILE A 98 2.85 -7.88 -12.91
CA ILE A 98 4.26 -8.25 -12.67
C ILE A 98 4.75 -9.23 -13.76
N LYS A 99 3.95 -10.26 -14.07
CA LYS A 99 4.26 -11.23 -15.14
C LYS A 99 4.38 -10.56 -16.53
N ALA A 100 3.52 -9.58 -16.81
CA ALA A 100 3.59 -8.83 -18.06
C ALA A 100 4.85 -7.97 -18.17
N LEU A 101 5.25 -7.33 -17.06
CA LEU A 101 6.51 -6.58 -16.99
C LEU A 101 7.73 -7.50 -17.14
N GLU A 102 7.76 -8.61 -16.42
CA GLU A 102 8.83 -9.62 -16.52
C GLU A 102 8.97 -10.12 -17.95
N LYS A 103 7.87 -10.53 -18.58
CA LYS A 103 7.86 -10.96 -19.99
C LYS A 103 8.46 -9.90 -20.89
N LYS A 104 8.06 -8.64 -20.72
CA LYS A 104 8.56 -7.52 -21.53
C LYS A 104 10.05 -7.28 -21.35
N LEU A 105 10.57 -7.43 -20.12
CA LEU A 105 12.01 -7.34 -19.85
C LEU A 105 12.79 -8.49 -20.49
N LEU A 106 12.27 -9.70 -20.42
CA LEU A 106 12.91 -10.89 -21.00
C LEU A 106 12.94 -10.88 -22.55
N GLU A 107 12.00 -10.17 -23.18
CA GLU A 107 11.98 -9.98 -24.63
C GLU A 107 13.07 -8.99 -25.12
N SER A 108 13.71 -8.26 -24.23
CA SER A 108 14.74 -7.27 -24.60
C SER A 108 16.13 -7.87 -24.62
N ASN A 109 16.83 -7.75 -25.73
CA ASN A 109 18.21 -8.22 -25.87
C ASN A 109 19.24 -7.41 -25.04
N ASN A 110 18.83 -6.25 -24.52
CA ASN A 110 19.69 -5.33 -23.78
C ASN A 110 19.55 -5.48 -22.27
N ILE A 111 18.72 -6.43 -21.79
CA ILE A 111 18.43 -6.61 -20.38
C ILE A 111 18.84 -7.99 -19.93
N THR A 112 19.61 -8.06 -18.85
CA THR A 112 19.96 -9.30 -18.17
C THR A 112 19.36 -9.31 -16.78
N ILE A 113 18.51 -10.29 -16.47
CA ILE A 113 17.92 -10.49 -15.15
C ILE A 113 18.75 -11.53 -14.40
N LYS A 114 19.30 -11.13 -13.25
CA LYS A 114 20.04 -12.04 -12.36
C LYS A 114 19.20 -12.32 -11.11
N LEU A 115 18.70 -13.53 -10.97
CA LEU A 115 17.96 -14.01 -9.81
C LEU A 115 18.91 -14.62 -8.77
N ASN A 116 18.44 -14.76 -7.53
CA ASN A 116 19.18 -15.36 -6.41
C ASN A 116 20.51 -14.62 -6.09
N GLN A 117 20.54 -13.32 -6.36
CA GLN A 117 21.68 -12.46 -6.02
C GLN A 117 21.32 -11.61 -4.79
N THR A 118 22.13 -11.69 -3.76
CA THR A 118 22.01 -10.82 -2.58
C THR A 118 22.92 -9.62 -2.77
N VAL A 119 22.35 -8.45 -2.89
CA VAL A 119 23.07 -7.19 -3.03
C VAL A 119 22.96 -6.42 -1.72
N LYS A 120 24.09 -6.00 -1.15
CA LYS A 120 24.13 -5.33 0.15
C LYS A 120 23.91 -3.83 0.05
N SER A 121 24.47 -3.20 -0.97
CA SER A 121 24.37 -1.75 -1.15
C SER A 121 24.72 -1.33 -2.59
N PRO A 122 24.37 -0.11 -3.02
CA PRO A 122 24.83 0.44 -4.30
C PRO A 122 26.36 0.44 -4.44
N GLU A 123 27.09 0.75 -3.37
CA GLU A 123 28.54 0.78 -3.37
C GLU A 123 29.14 -0.60 -3.68
N SER A 124 28.54 -1.67 -3.15
CA SER A 124 28.98 -3.03 -3.45
C SER A 124 28.79 -3.39 -4.92
N LEU A 125 27.69 -2.93 -5.55
CA LEU A 125 27.48 -3.12 -6.99
C LEU A 125 28.45 -2.28 -7.82
N SER A 126 28.69 -1.02 -7.43
CA SER A 126 29.65 -0.16 -8.10
C SER A 126 31.03 -0.81 -8.17
N SER A 127 31.46 -1.39 -7.05
CA SER A 127 32.77 -2.09 -6.97
C SER A 127 32.79 -3.41 -7.74
N GLU A 128 31.71 -4.20 -7.68
CA GLU A 128 31.61 -5.51 -8.32
C GLU A 128 31.58 -5.40 -9.85
N TYR A 129 30.88 -4.41 -10.38
CA TYR A 129 30.69 -4.24 -11.83
C TYR A 129 31.55 -3.14 -12.44
N GLU A 130 32.41 -2.50 -11.63
CA GLU A 130 33.31 -1.39 -12.07
C GLU A 130 32.51 -0.24 -12.76
N ILE A 131 31.33 0.08 -12.24
CA ILE A 131 30.44 1.14 -12.76
C ILE A 131 30.29 2.26 -11.74
N PRO A 132 30.10 3.52 -12.17
CA PRO A 132 29.88 4.62 -11.24
C PRO A 132 28.54 4.46 -10.49
N GLU A 133 28.48 4.84 -9.21
CA GLU A 133 27.26 4.79 -8.40
C GLU A 133 26.09 5.58 -9.03
N SER A 134 26.40 6.63 -9.78
CA SER A 134 25.40 7.40 -10.52
C SER A 134 24.68 6.61 -11.62
N SER A 135 25.24 5.49 -12.05
CA SER A 135 24.59 4.59 -13.02
C SER A 135 23.73 3.51 -12.36
N ILE A 136 23.68 3.48 -11.02
CA ILE A 136 22.93 2.48 -10.26
C ILE A 136 21.59 3.07 -9.83
N ILE A 137 20.50 2.37 -10.16
CA ILE A 137 19.17 2.69 -9.66
C ILE A 137 18.85 1.70 -8.54
N TRP A 138 18.69 2.21 -7.31
CA TRP A 138 18.38 1.41 -6.15
C TRP A 138 16.89 1.43 -5.83
N ALA A 139 16.22 0.32 -6.08
CA ALA A 139 14.78 0.14 -5.84
C ALA A 139 14.46 -0.71 -4.60
N ALA A 140 15.48 -1.23 -3.92
CA ALA A 140 15.30 -2.03 -2.71
C ALA A 140 15.08 -1.14 -1.47
N PRO A 141 14.25 -1.56 -0.51
CA PRO A 141 14.14 -0.87 0.78
C PRO A 141 15.41 -1.06 1.61
N GLY A 142 15.62 -0.20 2.61
CA GLY A 142 16.59 -0.49 3.67
C GLY A 142 17.98 0.10 3.52
N LEU A 143 18.15 1.23 2.81
CA LEU A 143 19.41 2.01 2.89
C LEU A 143 19.63 2.67 4.26
N GLN A 144 18.69 2.54 5.18
CA GLN A 144 18.76 3.07 6.55
C GLN A 144 18.11 2.09 7.52
N ASP A 145 18.62 2.04 8.75
CA ASP A 145 18.16 1.19 9.86
C ASP A 145 16.72 1.49 10.35
N ASP A 146 16.05 2.46 9.75
CA ASP A 146 14.69 2.90 10.10
C ASP A 146 13.57 2.10 9.41
N TYR A 147 13.90 1.02 8.71
CA TYR A 147 12.91 0.19 8.04
C TYR A 147 12.04 -0.54 9.08
N GLN A 148 10.82 -0.08 9.22
CA GLN A 148 9.81 -0.70 10.08
C GLN A 148 8.68 -1.25 9.23
N TYR A 149 8.02 -2.27 9.74
CA TYR A 149 6.86 -2.88 9.10
C TYR A 149 5.82 -3.28 10.14
N THR A 150 4.58 -3.36 9.70
CA THR A 150 3.50 -4.02 10.41
C THR A 150 3.41 -5.45 9.93
N GLU A 151 3.51 -6.40 10.84
CA GLU A 151 3.27 -7.82 10.55
C GLU A 151 1.80 -8.15 10.75
N LEU A 152 1.23 -8.89 9.81
CA LEU A 152 -0.14 -9.34 9.90
C LEU A 152 -0.32 -10.71 9.27
N SER A 153 -1.22 -11.48 9.84
CA SER A 153 -1.74 -12.72 9.26
C SER A 153 -2.98 -12.43 8.44
N ILE A 154 -3.13 -13.15 7.35
CA ILE A 154 -4.28 -13.08 6.47
C ILE A 154 -5.06 -14.38 6.58
N PHE A 155 -6.37 -14.27 6.85
CA PHE A 155 -7.29 -15.39 6.85
C PHE A 155 -8.30 -15.27 5.74
N ALA A 156 -8.68 -16.39 5.14
CA ALA A 156 -9.84 -16.53 4.30
C ALA A 156 -10.98 -17.13 5.10
N ILE A 157 -12.17 -16.57 4.98
CA ILE A 157 -13.39 -17.12 5.57
C ILE A 157 -14.51 -17.09 4.53
N GLY A 158 -15.21 -18.18 4.36
CA GLY A 158 -16.27 -18.35 3.37
C GLY A 158 -17.57 -18.82 4.00
N TYR A 159 -18.67 -18.36 3.44
CA TYR A 159 -20.04 -18.67 3.89
C TYR A 159 -20.93 -19.02 2.72
N HIS A 160 -22.04 -19.73 2.96
CA HIS A 160 -23.17 -19.68 2.05
C HIS A 160 -23.72 -18.24 2.02
N GLU A 161 -24.18 -17.80 0.86
CA GLU A 161 -24.64 -16.41 0.68
C GLU A 161 -25.79 -16.06 1.61
N ASP A 162 -26.71 -17.01 1.86
CA ASP A 162 -27.86 -16.82 2.75
C ASP A 162 -27.45 -16.61 4.21
N ASP A 163 -26.34 -17.22 4.68
CA ASP A 163 -25.86 -17.13 6.07
C ASP A 163 -25.26 -15.75 6.40
N VAL A 164 -24.95 -14.96 5.37
CA VAL A 164 -24.34 -13.63 5.49
C VAL A 164 -25.07 -12.58 4.66
N SER A 165 -26.38 -12.78 4.46
CA SER A 165 -27.25 -11.87 3.69
C SER A 165 -27.32 -10.48 4.31
N ASP A 166 -27.15 -10.34 5.63
CA ASP A 166 -27.16 -9.06 6.35
C ASP A 166 -25.84 -8.28 6.20
N VAL A 167 -24.78 -8.90 5.69
CA VAL A 167 -23.53 -8.21 5.42
C VAL A 167 -23.66 -7.41 4.13
N GLU A 168 -23.60 -6.09 4.23
CA GLU A 168 -23.71 -5.19 3.08
C GLU A 168 -22.71 -5.53 1.97
N ILE A 169 -23.17 -5.48 0.72
CA ILE A 169 -22.33 -5.67 -0.46
C ILE A 169 -21.42 -4.44 -0.60
N GLY A 170 -20.13 -4.67 -0.79
CA GLY A 170 -19.15 -3.59 -0.93
C GLY A 170 -17.71 -4.04 -0.85
N TYR A 171 -16.80 -3.07 -0.71
CA TYR A 171 -15.37 -3.36 -0.69
C TYR A 171 -14.92 -4.05 0.60
N GLY A 172 -15.52 -3.69 1.73
CA GLY A 172 -15.17 -4.23 3.04
C GLY A 172 -15.27 -3.19 4.16
N THR A 173 -14.82 -3.59 5.34
CA THR A 173 -14.92 -2.81 6.57
C THR A 173 -13.56 -2.68 7.24
N LEU A 174 -13.22 -1.48 7.73
CA LEU A 174 -12.07 -1.24 8.60
C LEU A 174 -12.52 -1.18 10.05
N ILE A 175 -11.78 -1.84 10.93
CA ILE A 175 -12.10 -1.98 12.36
C ILE A 175 -10.98 -1.31 13.17
N PRO A 176 -11.11 -0.02 13.49
CA PRO A 176 -10.09 0.73 14.23
C PRO A 176 -10.02 0.36 15.72
N ASP A 177 -11.02 -0.31 16.26
CA ASP A 177 -11.02 -0.77 17.66
C ASP A 177 -9.92 -1.82 17.86
N ILE A 178 -8.92 -1.47 18.67
CA ILE A 178 -7.76 -2.32 18.94
C ILE A 178 -8.05 -3.53 19.82
N THR A 179 -9.21 -3.58 20.48
CA THR A 179 -9.65 -4.73 21.27
C THR A 179 -10.14 -5.89 20.41
N ILE A 180 -10.43 -5.61 19.14
CA ILE A 180 -10.81 -6.61 18.15
C ILE A 180 -9.54 -7.03 17.38
N PRO A 181 -9.21 -8.33 17.35
CA PRO A 181 -7.98 -8.79 16.67
C PRO A 181 -8.01 -8.58 15.15
N ILE A 182 -9.19 -8.55 14.54
CA ILE A 182 -9.40 -8.29 13.12
C ILE A 182 -9.38 -6.78 12.90
N SER A 183 -8.45 -6.28 12.11
CA SER A 183 -8.32 -4.85 11.79
C SER A 183 -9.10 -4.43 10.54
N GLY A 184 -9.46 -5.39 9.70
CA GLY A 184 -10.26 -5.14 8.50
C GLY A 184 -10.73 -6.44 7.86
N ILE A 185 -11.86 -6.30 7.17
CA ILE A 185 -12.50 -7.36 6.40
C ILE A 185 -12.62 -6.86 4.97
N LEU A 186 -12.11 -7.61 3.99
CA LEU A 186 -12.32 -7.34 2.58
C LEU A 186 -13.32 -8.33 2.01
N ASN A 187 -14.31 -7.83 1.29
CA ASN A 187 -15.36 -8.64 0.67
C ASN A 187 -14.86 -9.10 -0.71
N GLU A 188 -14.05 -10.15 -0.73
CA GLU A 188 -13.35 -10.62 -1.93
C GLU A 188 -14.28 -11.00 -3.08
N SER A 189 -15.41 -11.66 -2.78
CA SER A 189 -16.39 -12.06 -3.79
C SER A 189 -17.23 -10.90 -4.33
N ASP A 190 -17.32 -9.77 -3.59
CA ASP A 190 -18.15 -8.64 -3.98
C ASP A 190 -17.44 -7.70 -4.96
N VAL A 191 -16.10 -7.62 -4.87
CA VAL A 191 -15.30 -6.62 -5.61
C VAL A 191 -14.41 -7.21 -6.69
N HIS A 192 -14.27 -8.52 -6.70
CA HIS A 192 -13.51 -9.25 -7.71
C HIS A 192 -14.43 -10.14 -8.54
N ASP A 193 -13.92 -10.60 -9.68
CA ASP A 193 -14.64 -11.48 -10.58
C ASP A 193 -15.15 -12.75 -9.88
N SER A 194 -16.31 -13.23 -10.29
CA SER A 194 -17.03 -14.40 -9.80
C SER A 194 -16.23 -15.71 -9.69
N LYS A 195 -15.03 -15.75 -10.26
CA LYS A 195 -14.11 -16.91 -10.17
C LYS A 195 -13.42 -17.07 -8.81
N ARG A 196 -13.59 -16.12 -7.90
CA ARG A 196 -12.95 -16.17 -6.58
C ARG A 196 -13.72 -16.94 -5.54
N CYS A 197 -14.96 -17.26 -5.83
CA CYS A 197 -15.86 -17.93 -4.92
C CYS A 197 -16.79 -18.85 -5.70
N PRO A 198 -17.19 -20.02 -5.18
CA PRO A 198 -18.26 -20.83 -5.76
C PRO A 198 -19.57 -20.05 -5.83
N LYS A 199 -20.47 -20.45 -6.71
CA LYS A 199 -21.83 -19.88 -6.77
C LYS A 199 -22.53 -20.03 -5.41
N ASN A 200 -23.37 -19.09 -5.06
CA ASN A 200 -24.14 -19.04 -3.80
C ASN A 200 -23.26 -19.04 -2.55
N HIS A 201 -22.01 -18.56 -2.67
CA HIS A 201 -21.10 -18.37 -1.53
C HIS A 201 -20.53 -16.96 -1.55
N ARG A 202 -20.13 -16.49 -0.38
CA ARG A 202 -19.34 -15.26 -0.23
C ARG A 202 -18.01 -15.56 0.45
N LEU A 203 -16.97 -14.94 -0.06
CA LEU A 203 -15.60 -15.05 0.46
C LEU A 203 -15.14 -13.71 1.02
N PHE A 204 -14.61 -13.75 2.23
CA PHE A 204 -14.05 -12.60 2.91
C PHE A 204 -12.58 -12.87 3.24
N ARG A 205 -11.80 -11.79 3.29
CA ARG A 205 -10.42 -11.81 3.76
C ARG A 205 -10.31 -10.99 5.03
N LEU A 206 -9.79 -11.61 6.08
CA LEU A 206 -9.56 -10.97 7.37
C LEU A 206 -8.10 -10.54 7.49
N MET A 207 -7.87 -9.33 7.93
CA MET A 207 -6.54 -8.81 8.25
C MET A 207 -6.34 -8.79 9.75
N VAL A 208 -5.33 -9.48 10.24
CA VAL A 208 -5.06 -9.72 11.66
C VAL A 208 -3.65 -9.26 12.01
N PRO A 209 -3.48 -8.00 12.48
CA PRO A 209 -2.16 -7.50 12.90
C PRO A 209 -1.66 -8.27 14.12
N HIS A 210 -0.37 -8.63 14.11
CA HIS A 210 0.24 -9.34 15.23
C HIS A 210 0.27 -8.52 16.52
N THR A 211 0.11 -7.20 16.42
CA THR A 211 -0.04 -6.32 17.61
C THR A 211 -1.37 -6.46 18.34
N ARG A 212 -2.38 -7.12 17.72
CA ARG A 212 -3.73 -7.32 18.27
C ARG A 212 -4.06 -8.79 18.53
N TRP A 213 -3.14 -9.70 18.24
CA TRP A 213 -3.38 -11.13 18.22
C TRP A 213 -2.30 -11.90 18.96
N ASN A 214 -2.71 -12.88 19.74
CA ASN A 214 -1.84 -13.72 20.55
C ASN A 214 -1.41 -15.03 19.87
N GLY A 215 -1.85 -15.29 18.64
CA GLY A 215 -1.55 -16.50 17.87
C GLY A 215 -2.67 -17.55 17.86
N GLU A 216 -3.74 -17.37 18.62
CA GLU A 216 -4.85 -18.33 18.69
C GLU A 216 -5.84 -18.10 17.54
N GLU A 217 -5.96 -19.08 16.63
CA GLU A 217 -6.84 -18.98 15.44
C GLU A 217 -8.33 -19.04 15.83
N GLU A 218 -8.68 -19.78 16.87
CA GLU A 218 -10.03 -19.86 17.43
C GLU A 218 -10.56 -18.49 17.86
N LEU A 219 -9.68 -17.62 18.37
CA LEU A 219 -10.05 -16.26 18.73
C LEU A 219 -10.46 -15.47 17.49
N ILE A 220 -9.73 -15.64 16.38
CA ILE A 220 -10.06 -14.97 15.12
C ILE A 220 -11.40 -15.48 14.57
N LEU A 221 -11.60 -16.79 14.57
CA LEU A 221 -12.86 -17.39 14.15
C LEU A 221 -14.05 -16.86 14.96
N SER A 222 -13.96 -16.88 16.29
CA SER A 222 -15.01 -16.37 17.17
C SER A 222 -15.35 -14.90 16.93
N HIS A 223 -14.35 -14.06 16.66
CA HIS A 223 -14.60 -12.65 16.30
C HIS A 223 -15.19 -12.49 14.90
N ALA A 224 -14.74 -13.31 13.94
CA ALA A 224 -15.28 -13.27 12.58
C ALA A 224 -16.77 -13.68 12.55
N GLU A 225 -17.13 -14.73 13.30
CA GLU A 225 -18.51 -15.18 13.43
C GLU A 225 -19.44 -14.10 14.02
N LYS A 226 -18.95 -13.34 15.01
CA LYS A 226 -19.71 -12.20 15.57
C LYS A 226 -19.88 -11.05 14.59
N LEU A 227 -18.94 -10.87 13.67
CA LEU A 227 -18.93 -9.73 12.73
C LEU A 227 -19.64 -10.06 11.41
N LEU A 228 -19.61 -11.30 10.96
CA LEU A 228 -20.10 -11.72 9.65
C LEU A 228 -21.31 -12.65 9.73
N GLY A 229 -21.23 -13.69 10.52
CA GLY A 229 -22.25 -14.73 10.66
C GLY A 229 -21.64 -16.02 11.18
N MET A 230 -22.51 -16.90 11.69
CA MET A 230 -22.13 -18.20 12.23
C MET A 230 -21.91 -19.24 11.12
N ASN A 231 -21.23 -20.33 11.48
CA ASN A 231 -21.07 -21.52 10.64
C ASN A 231 -20.38 -21.27 9.28
N PRO A 232 -19.18 -20.72 9.24
CA PRO A 232 -18.43 -20.61 8.00
C PRO A 232 -18.15 -22.00 7.40
N VAL A 233 -18.24 -22.11 6.07
CA VAL A 233 -17.89 -23.32 5.33
C VAL A 233 -16.39 -23.41 5.01
N LEU A 234 -15.68 -22.32 5.19
CA LEU A 234 -14.23 -22.22 5.04
C LEU A 234 -13.67 -21.27 6.10
N PHE A 235 -12.63 -21.70 6.79
CA PHE A 235 -11.77 -20.82 7.60
C PHE A 235 -10.33 -21.31 7.48
N SER A 236 -9.42 -20.47 7.02
CA SER A 236 -8.02 -20.85 6.83
C SER A 236 -7.10 -19.65 6.87
N LYS A 237 -5.96 -19.78 7.52
CA LYS A 237 -4.84 -18.85 7.41
C LYS A 237 -4.17 -19.04 6.05
N ILE A 238 -4.20 -18.02 5.20
CA ILE A 238 -3.68 -18.07 3.83
C ILE A 238 -2.29 -17.43 3.68
N GLY A 239 -1.77 -16.84 4.73
CA GLY A 239 -0.40 -16.33 4.74
C GLY A 239 -0.15 -15.19 5.69
N GLU A 240 1.08 -14.67 5.62
CA GLU A 240 1.53 -13.52 6.41
C GLU A 240 2.04 -12.43 5.48
N ARG A 241 1.96 -11.20 5.94
CA ARG A 241 2.45 -10.03 5.21
C ARG A 241 3.22 -9.10 6.14
N LYS A 242 4.24 -8.47 5.57
CA LYS A 242 4.97 -7.37 6.18
C LYS A 242 4.70 -6.12 5.37
N ILE A 243 4.00 -5.16 5.96
CA ILE A 243 3.66 -3.91 5.30
C ILE A 243 4.64 -2.84 5.79
N PRO A 244 5.44 -2.23 4.90
CA PRO A 244 6.36 -1.16 5.27
C PRO A 244 5.60 0.01 5.89
N ARG A 245 6.16 0.53 6.98
CA ARG A 245 5.71 1.77 7.60
C ARG A 245 6.89 2.61 8.03
N TYR A 246 6.71 3.90 8.08
CA TYR A 246 7.75 4.82 8.51
C TYR A 246 7.20 5.79 9.53
N LYS A 247 7.97 6.03 10.60
CA LYS A 247 7.63 6.98 11.66
C LYS A 247 7.62 8.42 11.17
N PRO A 248 6.84 9.30 11.79
CA PRO A 248 6.83 10.72 11.47
C PRO A 248 8.26 11.31 11.42
N GLY A 249 8.54 12.07 10.37
CA GLY A 249 9.85 12.66 10.12
C GLY A 249 10.78 11.82 9.23
N TYR A 250 10.41 10.60 8.89
CA TYR A 250 11.21 9.76 8.00
C TYR A 250 11.43 10.41 6.62
N MET A 251 10.37 10.79 5.92
CA MET A 251 10.47 11.40 4.60
C MET A 251 11.27 12.71 4.62
N LYS A 252 11.14 13.47 5.71
CA LYS A 252 11.94 14.68 5.91
C LYS A 252 13.43 14.36 6.01
N ARG A 253 13.83 13.32 6.74
CA ARG A 253 15.23 12.88 6.80
C ARG A 253 15.74 12.44 5.44
N ILE A 254 14.95 11.62 4.73
CA ILE A 254 15.31 11.15 3.38
C ILE A 254 15.54 12.34 2.43
N SER A 255 14.67 13.35 2.45
CA SER A 255 14.81 14.53 1.60
C SER A 255 16.04 15.41 1.90
N GLN A 256 16.59 15.27 3.11
CA GLN A 256 17.79 16.00 3.54
C GLN A 256 19.09 15.24 3.25
N LEU A 257 19.01 13.97 2.89
CA LEU A 257 20.19 13.21 2.52
C LEU A 257 20.77 13.77 1.21
N LYS A 258 21.99 14.30 1.32
CA LYS A 258 22.81 14.59 0.15
C LYS A 258 23.36 13.28 -0.38
N THR A 259 22.70 12.71 -1.34
CA THR A 259 23.14 11.48 -1.97
C THR A 259 23.20 11.67 -3.47
N ASN A 260 24.27 11.18 -4.10
CA ASN A 260 24.37 11.07 -5.56
C ASN A 260 23.68 9.79 -6.06
N LYS A 261 22.93 9.09 -5.20
CA LYS A 261 22.31 7.80 -5.49
C LYS A 261 20.94 8.01 -6.11
N ASN A 262 20.65 7.24 -7.13
CA ASN A 262 19.33 7.19 -7.74
C ASN A 262 18.43 6.23 -6.94
N LEU A 263 17.79 6.74 -5.91
CA LEU A 263 16.88 5.98 -5.06
C LEU A 263 15.45 6.06 -5.61
N ILE A 264 14.78 4.92 -5.72
CA ILE A 264 13.37 4.82 -6.12
C ILE A 264 12.60 3.85 -5.21
N GLY A 265 11.29 3.82 -5.36
CA GLY A 265 10.42 2.91 -4.62
C GLY A 265 9.71 3.57 -3.45
N TRP A 266 8.97 2.77 -2.67
CA TRP A 266 8.10 3.27 -1.60
C TRP A 266 8.82 4.11 -0.54
N SER A 267 10.06 3.75 -0.23
CA SER A 267 10.86 4.44 0.78
C SER A 267 11.19 5.88 0.45
N VAL A 268 11.06 6.29 -0.80
CA VAL A 268 11.37 7.66 -1.26
C VAL A 268 10.21 8.37 -1.95
N SER A 269 9.28 7.63 -2.54
CA SER A 269 8.17 8.21 -3.31
C SER A 269 6.83 8.21 -2.57
N GLY A 270 6.71 7.45 -1.47
CA GLY A 270 5.45 7.22 -0.78
C GLY A 270 4.72 5.97 -1.24
N VAL A 271 3.70 5.58 -0.45
CA VAL A 271 3.04 4.28 -0.55
C VAL A 271 1.96 4.27 -1.63
N SER A 272 2.34 4.22 -2.90
CA SER A 272 1.39 3.89 -3.97
C SER A 272 2.11 3.44 -5.24
N ILE A 273 1.46 2.57 -6.02
CA ILE A 273 1.95 2.16 -7.35
C ILE A 273 2.09 3.39 -8.26
N THR A 274 1.14 4.32 -8.20
CA THR A 274 1.19 5.56 -9.00
C THR A 274 2.45 6.38 -8.69
N HIS A 275 2.81 6.52 -7.42
CA HIS A 275 4.01 7.28 -7.03
C HIS A 275 5.28 6.57 -7.49
N VAL A 276 5.35 5.24 -7.34
CA VAL A 276 6.49 4.44 -7.80
C VAL A 276 6.68 4.54 -9.31
N ILE A 277 5.59 4.47 -10.09
CA ILE A 277 5.65 4.62 -11.56
C ILE A 277 6.11 6.03 -11.95
N CYS A 278 5.55 7.08 -11.33
CA CYS A 278 5.98 8.47 -11.61
C CYS A 278 7.46 8.69 -11.28
N GLU A 279 7.95 8.06 -10.23
CA GLU A 279 9.36 8.14 -9.84
C GLU A 279 10.26 7.38 -10.82
N ALA A 280 9.85 6.18 -11.25
CA ALA A 280 10.57 5.42 -12.27
C ALA A 280 10.66 6.19 -13.60
N GLU A 281 9.55 6.81 -14.03
CA GLU A 281 9.51 7.67 -15.22
C GLU A 281 10.50 8.86 -15.09
N ARG A 282 10.50 9.52 -13.93
CA ARG A 282 11.43 10.63 -13.69
C ARG A 282 12.91 10.20 -13.74
N ILE A 283 13.23 9.06 -13.13
CA ILE A 283 14.61 8.54 -13.15
C ILE A 283 15.02 8.16 -14.58
N SER A 284 14.12 7.56 -15.37
CA SER A 284 14.43 7.20 -16.76
C SER A 284 14.75 8.40 -17.66
N GLU A 285 14.33 9.62 -17.28
CA GLU A 285 14.68 10.86 -18.00
C GLU A 285 16.13 11.32 -17.72
N LEU A 286 16.83 10.71 -16.75
CA LEU A 286 18.21 11.05 -16.39
C LEU A 286 19.24 10.18 -17.12
N PHE A 287 18.80 9.11 -17.75
CA PHE A 287 19.60 8.15 -18.52
C PHE A 287 19.17 8.15 -19.99
#